data_e36f111867699a6b4c1e141b6cb36235
#
_entry.id   e36f111867699a6b4c1e141b6cb36235
#
_cell.length_a   1.000
_cell.length_b   1.000
_cell.length_c   1.000
_cell.angle_alpha   90.00
_cell.angle_beta   90.00
_cell.angle_gamma   90.00
#
_symmetry.space_group_name_H-M   'P 1'
#
loop_
_entity.id
_entity.type
_entity.pdbx_description
1 polymer ?
#
loop_
_entity_poly.entity_id
_entity_poly.type
_entity_poly.pdbx_seq_one_letter_code
_entity_poly.pdbx_strand_id
1 'polypeptide(L)'
;MKRAILIPFVSAVLILGAMPVAAQVAGSTTLGVSVAELRDVMEGWSVKRQILGESVYNDKQERVGTVEDIIISPNKTVTYGIVGAGGFLGFDRRDVAIPVSQLKLTDGKLVLPGATKESLAAMPPFEYAPRSEGRGSR
;
A
#
# COMPACT_ATOMS: atom_id res chain seq x y z
N MET A 1 34.67 68.48 -56.00
CA MET A 1 33.55 68.07 -55.16
C MET A 1 33.63 66.59 -54.93
N LYS A 2 34.16 66.16 -53.79
CA LYS A 2 34.27 64.72 -53.43
C LYS A 2 33.38 64.51 -52.19
N ARG A 3 32.31 63.83 -52.42
CA ARG A 3 31.43 63.44 -51.31
C ARG A 3 31.92 62.09 -50.80
N ALA A 4 32.48 62.08 -49.60
CA ALA A 4 32.79 60.86 -48.88
C ALA A 4 31.54 60.30 -48.23
N ILE A 5 31.14 59.11 -48.58
CA ILE A 5 30.04 58.39 -47.97
C ILE A 5 30.65 57.56 -46.84
N LEU A 6 30.32 57.93 -45.60
CA LEU A 6 30.60 57.12 -44.39
C LEU A 6 29.55 56.05 -44.29
N ILE A 7 29.96 54.83 -44.35
CA ILE A 7 29.15 53.65 -44.07
C ILE A 7 29.33 53.28 -42.58
N PRO A 8 28.32 53.32 -41.76
CA PRO A 8 28.46 52.81 -40.38
C PRO A 8 28.44 51.30 -40.38
N PHE A 9 29.50 50.75 -39.86
CA PHE A 9 29.65 49.32 -39.57
C PHE A 9 28.70 49.00 -38.36
N VAL A 10 27.59 48.32 -38.62
CA VAL A 10 26.75 47.77 -37.57
C VAL A 10 27.31 46.43 -37.15
N SER A 11 28.05 46.40 -36.06
CA SER A 11 28.46 45.17 -35.40
C SER A 11 27.24 44.51 -34.75
N ALA A 12 26.73 43.48 -35.37
CA ALA A 12 25.77 42.57 -34.75
C ALA A 12 26.48 41.70 -33.75
N VAL A 13 26.32 42.01 -32.46
CA VAL A 13 26.77 41.11 -31.37
C VAL A 13 25.75 39.99 -31.26
N LEU A 14 26.11 38.81 -31.71
CA LEU A 14 25.36 37.57 -31.51
C LEU A 14 25.57 37.13 -30.05
N ILE A 15 24.63 37.45 -29.17
CA ILE A 15 24.60 36.90 -27.82
C ILE A 15 24.07 35.47 -27.95
N LEU A 16 24.96 34.47 -27.99
CA LEU A 16 24.61 33.08 -27.76
C LEU A 16 24.18 32.93 -26.28
N GLY A 17 22.90 32.98 -26.04
CA GLY A 17 22.34 32.61 -24.77
C GLY A 17 22.63 31.14 -24.50
N ALA A 18 23.57 30.86 -23.61
CA ALA A 18 23.75 29.53 -23.05
C ALA A 18 22.49 29.19 -22.22
N MET A 19 21.59 28.40 -22.80
CA MET A 19 20.53 27.79 -22.04
C MET A 19 21.14 26.77 -21.08
N PRO A 20 20.86 26.85 -19.77
CA PRO A 20 21.26 25.78 -18.87
C PRO A 20 20.50 24.52 -19.31
N VAL A 21 21.20 23.56 -19.87
CA VAL A 21 20.69 22.20 -20.02
C VAL A 21 20.55 21.65 -18.61
N ALA A 22 19.34 21.70 -18.06
CA ALA A 22 19.03 20.94 -16.89
C ALA A 22 19.20 19.47 -17.25
N ALA A 23 20.32 18.89 -16.85
CA ALA A 23 20.53 17.45 -16.97
C ALA A 23 19.44 16.77 -16.15
N GLN A 24 18.40 16.30 -16.82
CA GLN A 24 17.43 15.39 -16.22
C GLN A 24 18.22 14.11 -15.94
N VAL A 25 18.48 13.87 -14.66
CA VAL A 25 18.98 12.58 -14.19
C VAL A 25 17.86 11.58 -14.41
N ALA A 26 17.88 10.92 -15.57
CA ALA A 26 16.98 9.83 -15.85
C ALA A 26 17.28 8.70 -14.86
N GLY A 27 16.32 8.40 -13.99
CA GLY A 27 16.35 7.19 -13.15
C GLY A 27 16.49 7.40 -11.65
N SER A 28 16.30 8.60 -11.09
CA SER A 28 16.14 8.73 -9.64
C SER A 28 14.72 8.29 -9.25
N THR A 29 14.58 7.06 -8.77
CA THR A 29 13.37 6.65 -8.10
C THR A 29 13.23 7.49 -6.82
N THR A 30 12.17 8.30 -6.73
CA THR A 30 11.88 9.04 -5.50
C THR A 30 11.54 8.03 -4.40
N LEU A 31 12.40 7.94 -3.39
CA LEU A 31 12.15 7.10 -2.23
C LEU A 31 11.31 7.86 -1.21
N GLY A 32 10.31 7.17 -0.67
CA GLY A 32 9.42 7.74 0.32
C GLY A 32 8.14 8.33 -0.27
N VAL A 33 7.43 9.07 0.55
CA VAL A 33 6.14 9.67 0.24
C VAL A 33 6.22 11.19 0.30
N SER A 34 5.40 11.88 -0.48
CA SER A 34 5.21 13.32 -0.40
C SER A 34 4.48 13.71 0.89
N VAL A 35 4.51 15.01 1.24
CA VAL A 35 3.77 15.52 2.41
C VAL A 35 2.26 15.29 2.28
N ALA A 36 1.70 15.34 1.06
CA ALA A 36 0.30 15.05 0.84
C ALA A 36 -0.02 13.57 1.10
N GLU A 37 0.77 12.66 0.55
CA GLU A 37 0.64 11.21 0.77
C GLU A 37 0.87 10.84 2.24
N LEU A 38 1.72 11.58 2.96
CA LEU A 38 1.95 11.33 4.38
C LEU A 38 0.67 11.52 5.22
N ARG A 39 -0.22 12.43 4.83
CA ARG A 39 -1.52 12.60 5.49
C ARG A 39 -2.38 11.35 5.32
N ASP A 40 -2.45 10.80 4.12
CA ASP A 40 -3.19 9.58 3.84
C ASP A 40 -2.62 8.39 4.65
N VAL A 41 -1.29 8.34 4.77
CA VAL A 41 -0.63 7.32 5.63
C VAL A 41 -1.01 7.50 7.10
N MET A 42 -1.11 8.74 7.58
CA MET A 42 -1.49 9.02 8.99
C MET A 42 -2.94 8.66 9.29
N GLU A 43 -3.84 8.74 8.30
CA GLU A 43 -5.24 8.34 8.41
C GLU A 43 -5.43 6.82 8.22
N GLY A 44 -4.38 6.13 7.77
CA GLY A 44 -4.38 4.69 7.57
C GLY A 44 -4.42 3.90 8.88
N TRP A 45 -4.78 2.64 8.78
CA TRP A 45 -4.79 1.73 9.93
C TRP A 45 -3.39 1.20 10.22
N SER A 46 -2.96 1.31 11.46
CA SER A 46 -1.72 0.66 11.89
C SER A 46 -1.97 -0.84 12.08
N VAL A 47 -1.41 -1.64 11.19
CA VAL A 47 -1.54 -3.10 11.26
C VAL A 47 -1.09 -3.63 12.62
N LYS A 48 0.07 -3.19 13.09
CA LYS A 48 0.63 -3.65 14.37
C LYS A 48 -0.19 -3.22 15.60
N ARG A 49 -0.80 -2.03 15.55
CA ARG A 49 -1.41 -1.41 16.74
C ARG A 49 -2.92 -1.58 16.81
N GLN A 50 -3.58 -1.80 15.66
CA GLN A 50 -5.03 -1.73 15.55
C GLN A 50 -5.65 -2.96 14.87
N ILE A 51 -4.85 -3.84 14.29
CA ILE A 51 -5.35 -4.93 13.46
C ILE A 51 -4.90 -6.30 13.96
N LEU A 52 -3.58 -6.50 14.09
CA LEU A 52 -3.05 -7.81 14.50
C LEU A 52 -3.47 -8.17 15.92
N GLY A 53 -4.01 -9.37 16.08
CA GLY A 53 -4.48 -9.90 17.34
C GLY A 53 -5.86 -9.37 17.78
N GLU A 54 -6.45 -8.45 17.00
CA GLU A 54 -7.76 -7.90 17.33
C GLU A 54 -8.91 -8.85 16.99
N SER A 55 -9.95 -8.78 17.81
CA SER A 55 -11.17 -9.55 17.58
C SER A 55 -11.98 -8.96 16.43
N VAL A 56 -12.48 -9.83 15.56
CA VAL A 56 -13.40 -9.47 14.48
C VAL A 56 -14.85 -9.76 14.91
N TYR A 57 -15.71 -8.80 14.71
CA TYR A 57 -17.13 -8.86 15.05
C TYR A 57 -17.99 -8.80 13.78
N ASN A 58 -19.22 -9.28 13.87
CA ASN A 58 -20.23 -9.10 12.83
C ASN A 58 -21.16 -7.91 13.14
N ASP A 59 -22.18 -7.71 12.30
CA ASP A 59 -23.19 -6.64 12.48
C ASP A 59 -24.00 -6.80 13.77
N LYS A 60 -24.08 -8.01 14.32
CA LYS A 60 -24.78 -8.32 15.57
C LYS A 60 -23.88 -8.18 16.79
N GLN A 61 -22.64 -7.65 16.61
CA GLN A 61 -21.62 -7.55 17.64
C GLN A 61 -21.18 -8.90 18.24
N GLU A 62 -21.38 -9.98 17.50
CA GLU A 62 -20.86 -11.29 17.86
C GLU A 62 -19.43 -11.41 17.37
N ARG A 63 -18.54 -11.93 18.22
CA ARG A 63 -17.17 -12.23 17.83
C ARG A 63 -17.16 -13.43 16.87
N VAL A 64 -16.64 -13.23 15.67
CA VAL A 64 -16.57 -14.26 14.62
C VAL A 64 -15.15 -14.80 14.40
N GLY A 65 -14.13 -14.10 14.89
CA GLY A 65 -12.76 -14.53 14.76
C GLY A 65 -11.75 -13.54 15.35
N THR A 66 -10.49 -13.74 15.03
CA THR A 66 -9.35 -12.88 15.42
C THR A 66 -8.44 -12.72 14.24
N VAL A 67 -7.88 -11.53 14.01
CA VAL A 67 -6.89 -11.30 12.96
C VAL A 67 -5.55 -11.86 13.40
N GLU A 68 -5.06 -12.86 12.68
CA GLU A 68 -3.79 -13.55 12.96
C GLU A 68 -2.64 -12.96 12.16
N ASP A 69 -2.89 -12.54 10.91
CA ASP A 69 -1.87 -12.00 10.03
C ASP A 69 -2.46 -11.09 8.96
N ILE A 70 -1.59 -10.34 8.29
CA ILE A 70 -1.91 -9.54 7.12
C ILE A 70 -0.99 -9.95 5.96
N ILE A 71 -1.59 -10.39 4.86
CA ILE A 71 -0.87 -10.80 3.66
C ILE A 71 -0.99 -9.71 2.60
N ILE A 72 0.14 -9.15 2.22
CA ILE A 72 0.24 -8.19 1.12
C ILE A 72 0.55 -8.97 -0.15
N SER A 73 -0.29 -8.83 -1.16
CA SER A 73 -0.06 -9.43 -2.47
C SER A 73 0.77 -8.48 -3.34
N PRO A 74 2.04 -8.76 -3.62
CA PRO A 74 2.91 -7.83 -4.35
C PRO A 74 2.50 -7.63 -5.81
N ASN A 75 1.78 -8.61 -6.38
CA ASN A 75 1.35 -8.59 -7.78
C ASN A 75 -0.11 -8.12 -7.96
N LYS A 76 -0.78 -7.78 -6.87
CA LYS A 76 -2.19 -7.32 -6.88
C LYS A 76 -2.34 -6.20 -5.86
N THR A 77 -3.17 -5.23 -6.17
CA THR A 77 -3.50 -4.14 -5.24
C THR A 77 -4.45 -4.61 -4.13
N VAL A 78 -4.28 -5.83 -3.64
CA VAL A 78 -5.15 -6.42 -2.64
C VAL A 78 -4.33 -6.89 -1.45
N THR A 79 -4.79 -6.52 -0.27
CA THR A 79 -4.26 -6.97 1.02
C THR A 79 -5.32 -7.83 1.70
N TYR A 80 -4.91 -8.93 2.26
CA TYR A 80 -5.79 -9.88 2.95
C TYR A 80 -5.49 -9.91 4.44
N GLY A 81 -6.53 -9.90 5.26
CA GLY A 81 -6.45 -10.25 6.66
C GLY A 81 -6.66 -11.77 6.81
N ILE A 82 -5.79 -12.43 7.53
CA ILE A 82 -5.98 -13.82 7.92
C ILE A 82 -6.72 -13.83 9.23
N VAL A 83 -7.94 -14.34 9.18
CA VAL A 83 -8.84 -14.38 10.34
C VAL A 83 -8.95 -15.82 10.83
N GLY A 84 -8.50 -16.05 12.05
CA GLY A 84 -8.72 -17.32 12.75
C GLY A 84 -10.17 -17.41 13.22
N ALA A 85 -10.95 -18.24 12.55
CA ALA A 85 -12.35 -18.52 12.87
C ALA A 85 -12.49 -19.89 13.52
N GLY A 86 -13.41 -20.02 14.47
CA GLY A 86 -13.65 -21.28 15.18
C GLY A 86 -12.90 -21.38 16.51
N GLY A 87 -12.73 -22.59 17.00
CA GLY A 87 -12.18 -22.83 18.35
C GLY A 87 -13.19 -22.62 19.47
N PHE A 88 -14.45 -22.33 19.14
CA PHE A 88 -15.55 -22.21 20.09
C PHE A 88 -16.48 -23.42 19.98
N LEU A 89 -16.74 -24.08 21.07
CA LEU A 89 -17.77 -25.12 21.19
C LEU A 89 -17.74 -26.22 20.12
N GLY A 90 -16.55 -26.81 19.87
CA GLY A 90 -16.42 -28.00 19.02
C GLY A 90 -16.23 -27.74 17.51
N PHE A 91 -16.12 -26.49 17.09
CA PHE A 91 -15.67 -26.18 15.73
C PHE A 91 -14.14 -26.11 15.69
N ASP A 92 -13.53 -26.83 14.77
CA ASP A 92 -12.10 -26.72 14.53
C ASP A 92 -11.72 -25.28 14.17
N ARG A 93 -10.64 -24.79 14.76
CA ARG A 93 -10.07 -23.50 14.38
C ARG A 93 -9.59 -23.55 12.94
N ARG A 94 -9.99 -22.57 12.16
CA ARG A 94 -9.64 -22.45 10.75
C ARG A 94 -9.23 -21.02 10.44
N ASP A 95 -8.10 -20.87 9.78
CA ASP A 95 -7.65 -19.60 9.27
C ASP A 95 -8.26 -19.37 7.88
N VAL A 96 -8.85 -18.21 7.66
CA VAL A 96 -9.47 -17.82 6.38
C VAL A 96 -8.95 -16.48 5.93
N ALA A 97 -8.79 -16.30 4.62
CA ALA A 97 -8.31 -15.05 4.04
C ALA A 97 -9.48 -14.14 3.66
N ILE A 98 -9.53 -12.97 4.26
CA ILE A 98 -10.55 -11.92 4.02
C ILE A 98 -9.88 -10.72 3.39
N PRO A 99 -10.37 -10.18 2.25
CA PRO A 99 -9.89 -8.91 1.73
C PRO A 99 -10.03 -7.81 2.78
N VAL A 100 -8.96 -7.05 3.03
CA VAL A 100 -8.99 -5.98 4.04
C VAL A 100 -10.07 -4.93 3.73
N SER A 101 -10.41 -4.74 2.45
CA SER A 101 -11.50 -3.86 2.02
C SER A 101 -12.89 -4.25 2.54
N GLN A 102 -13.08 -5.48 2.98
CA GLN A 102 -14.32 -5.94 3.59
C GLN A 102 -14.37 -5.71 5.11
N LEU A 103 -13.22 -5.48 5.73
CA LEU A 103 -13.14 -5.13 7.14
C LEU A 103 -13.43 -3.64 7.33
N LYS A 104 -14.14 -3.32 8.40
CA LYS A 104 -14.40 -1.93 8.81
C LYS A 104 -13.88 -1.73 10.23
N LEU A 105 -13.24 -0.60 10.46
CA LEU A 105 -12.87 -0.18 11.81
C LEU A 105 -13.94 0.81 12.30
N THR A 106 -14.78 0.38 13.23
CA THR A 106 -15.87 1.16 13.77
C THR A 106 -15.74 1.18 15.30
N ASP A 107 -15.66 2.37 15.88
CA ASP A 107 -15.51 2.58 17.33
C ASP A 107 -14.35 1.75 17.94
N GLY A 108 -13.23 1.64 17.20
CA GLY A 108 -12.07 0.88 17.63
C GLY A 108 -12.21 -0.65 17.54
N LYS A 109 -13.31 -1.14 16.95
CA LYS A 109 -13.55 -2.57 16.72
C LYS A 109 -13.49 -2.91 15.24
N LEU A 110 -12.89 -4.05 14.92
CA LEU A 110 -12.94 -4.61 13.58
C LEU A 110 -14.27 -5.30 13.35
N VAL A 111 -14.98 -4.87 12.32
CA VAL A 111 -16.27 -5.42 11.93
C VAL A 111 -16.17 -6.01 10.53
N LEU A 112 -16.63 -7.24 10.36
CA LEU A 112 -16.82 -7.90 9.07
C LEU A 112 -18.34 -8.04 8.84
N PRO A 113 -18.95 -7.11 8.09
CA PRO A 113 -20.38 -7.09 7.89
C PRO A 113 -20.87 -8.38 7.22
N GLY A 114 -22.00 -8.90 7.71
CA GLY A 114 -22.62 -10.10 7.16
C GLY A 114 -21.92 -11.41 7.49
N ALA A 115 -20.81 -11.38 8.21
CA ALA A 115 -20.12 -12.61 8.61
C ALA A 115 -20.86 -13.34 9.73
N THR A 116 -20.81 -14.65 9.68
CA THR A 116 -21.20 -15.55 10.76
C THR A 116 -20.08 -16.54 11.02
N LYS A 117 -20.08 -17.20 12.17
CA LYS A 117 -19.11 -18.26 12.45
C LYS A 117 -19.22 -19.38 11.43
N GLU A 118 -20.43 -19.73 11.04
CA GLU A 118 -20.72 -20.76 10.04
C GLU A 118 -20.24 -20.37 8.66
N SER A 119 -20.45 -19.09 8.25
CA SER A 119 -19.98 -18.61 6.94
C SER A 119 -18.46 -18.61 6.84
N LEU A 120 -17.76 -18.24 7.90
CA LEU A 120 -16.30 -18.31 7.95
C LEU A 120 -15.80 -19.75 7.97
N ALA A 121 -16.46 -20.64 8.71
CA ALA A 121 -16.11 -22.06 8.75
C ALA A 121 -16.34 -22.76 7.41
N ALA A 122 -17.22 -22.26 6.56
CA ALA A 122 -17.47 -22.79 5.21
C ALA A 122 -16.49 -22.27 4.15
N MET A 123 -15.67 -21.25 4.47
CA MET A 123 -14.68 -20.72 3.55
C MET A 123 -13.50 -21.70 3.38
N PRO A 124 -12.81 -21.66 2.22
CA PRO A 124 -11.58 -22.43 2.05
C PRO A 124 -10.55 -22.03 3.13
N PRO A 125 -9.87 -23.02 3.75
CA PRO A 125 -8.83 -22.72 4.71
C PRO A 125 -7.66 -22.04 4.01
N PHE A 126 -7.06 -21.06 4.71
CA PHE A 126 -5.82 -20.44 4.27
C PHE A 126 -4.63 -21.26 4.82
N GLU A 127 -3.70 -21.53 3.93
CA GLU A 127 -2.42 -22.16 4.29
C GLU A 127 -1.27 -21.31 3.71
N TYR A 128 -0.23 -21.11 4.51
CA TYR A 128 0.97 -20.44 4.02
C TYR A 128 1.68 -21.30 2.99
N ALA A 129 2.13 -20.68 1.91
CA ALA A 129 3.02 -21.38 1.00
C ALA A 129 4.26 -21.87 1.75
N PRO A 130 4.77 -23.07 1.41
CA PRO A 130 6.03 -23.54 1.98
C PRO A 130 7.10 -22.44 1.79
N ARG A 131 7.78 -22.09 2.89
CA ARG A 131 8.89 -21.14 2.79
C ARG A 131 9.95 -21.78 1.90
N SER A 132 10.20 -21.20 0.74
CA SER A 132 11.36 -21.57 -0.05
C SER A 132 12.58 -21.27 0.82
N GLU A 133 13.17 -22.29 1.42
CA GLU A 133 14.45 -22.15 2.10
C GLU A 133 15.41 -21.61 1.06
N GLY A 134 15.76 -20.35 1.18
CA GLY A 134 16.78 -19.72 0.35
C GLY A 134 18.02 -20.59 0.49
N ARG A 135 18.36 -21.25 -0.60
CA ARG A 135 19.61 -22.01 -0.74
C ARG A 135 20.72 -21.06 -0.34
N GLY A 136 21.19 -21.22 0.90
CA GLY A 136 22.32 -20.48 1.41
C GLY A 136 23.48 -20.63 0.42
N SER A 137 23.80 -19.52 -0.23
CA SER A 137 25.02 -19.45 -1.02
C SER A 137 26.19 -19.60 -0.07
N ARG A 138 26.92 -20.66 -0.29
CA ARG A 138 28.27 -20.81 0.25
C ARG A 138 29.19 -19.75 -0.37
#